data_ec35749af5134a93b08578078d4652c5
#
_entry.id   ec35749af5134a93b08578078d4652c5
#
_cell.length_a   1.000
_cell.length_b   1.000
_cell.length_c   1.000
_cell.angle_alpha   90.00
_cell.angle_beta   90.00
_cell.angle_gamma   90.00
#
_symmetry.space_group_name_H-M   'P 1'
#
loop_
_entity.id
_entity.type
_entity.pdbx_description
1 polymer ?
#
loop_
_entity_poly.entity_id
_entity_poly.type
_entity_poly.pdbx_seq_one_letter_code
_entity_poly.pdbx_strand_id
1 'polypeptide(L)'
;MDNNLKNILFINTGGGIGDALACLPTINYIIKHFHPQNIYYYSPLEKFWFENKLSEYKPKNLITLKNFPNHFGFKKNHLFLSKDLIKKFDFEKFDLIVDNQTRFKNAWVYKRIPHKYYVSPCLNYLMNKPLKLLKKENQFAIRVVNYFNKI
;
A
#
# COMPACT_ATOMS: atom_id res chain seq x y z
N MET A 1 -1.56 14.76 -12.76
CA MET A 1 -2.19 13.63 -12.04
C MET A 1 -3.62 14.04 -11.70
N ASP A 2 -4.55 13.13 -11.89
CA ASP A 2 -5.90 13.30 -11.33
C ASP A 2 -5.76 13.41 -9.82
N ASN A 3 -5.96 14.58 -9.25
CA ASN A 3 -5.78 14.81 -7.80
C ASN A 3 -6.85 14.12 -6.93
N ASN A 4 -7.72 13.34 -7.55
CA ASN A 4 -8.85 12.70 -6.88
C ASN A 4 -8.59 11.21 -6.64
N LEU A 5 -7.68 10.90 -5.70
CA LEU A 5 -7.44 9.54 -5.23
C LEU A 5 -8.43 9.24 -4.10
N LYS A 6 -9.51 8.51 -4.38
CA LYS A 6 -10.55 8.19 -3.38
C LYS A 6 -10.17 7.02 -2.50
N ASN A 7 -9.77 5.90 -3.10
CA ASN A 7 -9.52 4.64 -2.41
C ASN A 7 -8.06 4.20 -2.60
N ILE A 8 -7.31 4.19 -1.52
CA ILE A 8 -5.88 3.86 -1.50
C ILE A 8 -5.67 2.58 -0.68
N LEU A 9 -4.90 1.64 -1.23
CA LEU A 9 -4.43 0.47 -0.49
C LEU A 9 -2.98 0.68 -0.07
N PHE A 10 -2.72 0.71 1.23
CA PHE A 10 -1.39 0.76 1.80
C PHE A 10 -1.00 -0.61 2.37
N ILE A 11 0.04 -1.21 1.80
CA ILE A 11 0.52 -2.55 2.15
C ILE A 11 1.81 -2.44 2.95
N ASN A 12 1.74 -2.72 4.24
CA ASN A 12 2.90 -2.83 5.12
C ASN A 12 3.19 -4.30 5.42
N THR A 13 4.30 -4.81 4.94
CA THR A 13 4.65 -6.24 5.06
C THR A 13 5.61 -6.56 6.21
N GLY A 14 6.16 -5.57 6.87
CA GLY A 14 7.06 -5.76 8.01
C GLY A 14 6.36 -6.34 9.24
N GLY A 15 5.14 -5.93 9.51
CA GLY A 15 4.30 -6.42 10.61
C GLY A 15 4.77 -6.04 12.01
N GLY A 16 5.92 -5.39 12.18
CA GLY A 16 6.39 -4.82 13.44
C GLY A 16 5.77 -3.45 13.73
N ILE A 17 5.80 -3.03 15.01
CA ILE A 17 5.34 -1.68 15.39
C ILE A 17 6.21 -0.59 14.75
N GLY A 18 7.53 -0.82 14.63
CA GLY A 18 8.45 0.09 13.95
C GLY A 18 8.13 0.24 12.46
N ASP A 19 7.72 -0.85 11.79
CA ASP A 19 7.30 -0.80 10.39
C ASP A 19 6.01 0.02 10.22
N ALA A 20 5.06 -0.11 11.16
CA ALA A 20 3.84 0.69 11.16
C ALA A 20 4.14 2.18 11.35
N LEU A 21 5.02 2.52 12.30
CA LEU A 21 5.49 3.90 12.52
C LEU A 21 6.22 4.47 11.30
N ALA A 22 7.07 3.68 10.65
CA ALA A 22 7.80 4.09 9.45
C ALA A 22 6.88 4.39 8.24
N CYS A 23 5.66 3.85 8.24
CA CYS A 23 4.67 4.13 7.20
C CYS A 23 3.94 5.47 7.41
N LEU A 24 3.84 5.98 8.63
CA LEU A 24 3.07 7.19 8.96
C LEU A 24 3.47 8.43 8.16
N PRO A 25 4.75 8.75 7.95
CA PRO A 25 5.14 9.90 7.12
C PRO A 25 4.57 9.83 5.70
N THR A 26 4.59 8.65 5.09
CA THR A 26 4.03 8.44 3.75
C THR A 26 2.51 8.54 3.75
N ILE A 27 1.84 7.95 4.74
CA ILE A 27 0.39 8.02 4.90
C ILE A 27 -0.06 9.47 5.08
N ASN A 28 0.61 10.21 5.97
CA ASN A 28 0.29 11.62 6.24
C ASN A 28 0.55 12.51 5.02
N TYR A 29 1.61 12.24 4.25
CA TYR A 29 1.85 12.93 2.98
C TYR A 29 0.69 12.71 2.01
N ILE A 30 0.26 11.47 1.83
CA ILE A 30 -0.85 11.11 0.96
C ILE A 30 -2.14 11.81 1.39
N ILE A 31 -2.45 11.82 2.68
CA ILE A 31 -3.63 12.50 3.23
C ILE A 31 -3.58 13.99 2.93
N LYS A 32 -2.43 14.62 3.19
CA LYS A 32 -2.26 16.07 3.03
C LYS A 32 -2.37 16.54 1.57
N HIS A 33 -1.91 15.74 0.61
CA HIS A 33 -1.80 16.18 -0.77
C HIS A 33 -2.92 15.68 -1.68
N PHE A 34 -3.52 14.53 -1.36
CA PHE A 34 -4.53 13.90 -2.22
C PHE A 34 -5.92 13.83 -1.58
N HIS A 35 -6.03 14.11 -0.28
CA HIS A 35 -7.30 14.09 0.46
C HIS A 35 -8.17 12.85 0.17
N PRO A 36 -7.60 11.62 0.27
CA PRO A 36 -8.33 10.40 -0.07
C PRO A 36 -9.54 10.21 0.85
N GLN A 37 -10.60 9.62 0.33
CA GLN A 37 -11.76 9.25 1.12
C GLN A 37 -11.41 8.13 2.10
N ASN A 38 -10.72 7.09 1.63
CA ASN A 38 -10.34 5.93 2.42
C ASN A 38 -8.89 5.51 2.16
N ILE A 39 -8.17 5.17 3.23
CA ILE A 39 -6.87 4.49 3.17
C ILE A 39 -7.04 3.14 3.83
N TYR A 40 -7.03 2.09 3.03
CA TYR A 40 -7.07 0.70 3.49
C TYR A 40 -5.67 0.26 3.85
N TYR A 41 -5.44 -0.01 5.12
CA TYR A 41 -4.14 -0.43 5.63
C TYR A 41 -4.10 -1.95 5.83
N TYR A 42 -3.17 -2.60 5.18
CA TYR A 42 -2.92 -4.02 5.29
C TYR A 42 -1.60 -4.33 6.00
N SER A 43 -1.66 -5.18 7.02
CA SER A 43 -0.50 -5.74 7.70
C SER A 43 -0.67 -7.25 7.88
N PRO A 44 0.33 -8.09 7.49
CA PRO A 44 0.17 -9.54 7.39
C PRO A 44 0.11 -10.28 8.73
N LEU A 45 0.48 -9.67 9.83
CA LEU A 45 0.60 -10.37 11.12
C LEU A 45 -0.62 -10.19 12.03
N GLU A 46 -1.77 -9.71 11.50
CA GLU A 46 -2.97 -9.40 12.29
C GLU A 46 -2.70 -8.54 13.55
N LYS A 47 -1.51 -7.95 13.59
CA LYS A 47 -1.13 -7.01 14.64
C LYS A 47 -1.69 -5.65 14.24
N PHE A 48 -2.93 -5.42 14.59
CA PHE A 48 -3.65 -4.19 14.28
C PHE A 48 -3.12 -3.03 15.12
N TRP A 49 -1.87 -2.61 14.85
CA TRP A 49 -1.18 -1.58 15.62
C TRP A 49 -1.98 -0.30 15.74
N PHE A 50 -2.62 0.13 14.65
CA PHE A 50 -3.47 1.34 14.64
C PHE A 50 -4.84 1.15 15.30
N GLU A 51 -5.23 -0.06 15.64
CA GLU A 51 -6.41 -0.35 16.46
C GLU A 51 -6.05 -0.55 17.94
N ASN A 52 -4.76 -0.66 18.26
CA ASN A 52 -4.24 -0.95 19.59
C ASN A 52 -3.23 0.11 20.02
N LYS A 53 -1.94 -0.26 20.10
CA LYS A 53 -0.86 0.58 20.68
C LYS A 53 -0.61 1.91 19.95
N LEU A 54 -0.99 2.01 18.67
CA LEU A 54 -0.86 3.22 17.86
C LEU A 54 -2.20 3.88 17.55
N SER A 55 -3.23 3.61 18.33
CA SER A 55 -4.59 4.15 18.09
C SER A 55 -4.62 5.68 18.10
N GLU A 56 -3.83 6.34 18.96
CA GLU A 56 -3.70 7.79 19.02
C GLU A 56 -3.10 8.42 17.73
N TYR A 57 -2.29 7.64 17.02
CA TYR A 57 -1.66 8.08 15.76
C TYR A 57 -2.43 7.66 14.52
N LYS A 58 -3.58 6.99 14.70
CA LYS A 58 -4.39 6.50 13.59
C LYS A 58 -5.06 7.66 12.85
N PRO A 59 -4.78 7.85 11.55
CA PRO A 59 -5.53 8.81 10.73
C PRO A 59 -7.02 8.46 10.69
N LYS A 60 -7.89 9.48 10.68
CA LYS A 60 -9.35 9.30 10.71
C LYS A 60 -9.91 8.44 9.58
N ASN A 61 -9.34 8.56 8.39
CA ASN A 61 -9.75 7.85 7.18
C ASN A 61 -8.97 6.53 6.93
N LEU A 62 -8.18 6.06 7.92
CA LEU A 62 -7.45 4.81 7.82
C LEU A 62 -8.32 3.64 8.31
N ILE A 63 -8.52 2.66 7.43
CA ILE A 63 -9.30 1.45 7.66
C ILE A 63 -8.36 0.26 7.68
N THR A 64 -8.22 -0.41 8.81
CA THR A 64 -7.39 -1.61 8.92
C THR A 64 -8.10 -2.81 8.31
N LEU A 65 -7.46 -3.45 7.32
CA LEU A 65 -7.98 -4.66 6.70
C LEU A 65 -7.74 -5.87 7.59
N LYS A 66 -8.85 -6.52 7.99
CA LYS A 66 -8.86 -7.78 8.75
C LYS A 66 -9.07 -8.96 7.79
N ASN A 67 -8.68 -10.16 8.21
CA ASN A 67 -8.90 -11.40 7.45
C ASN A 67 -8.27 -11.39 6.05
N PHE A 68 -7.08 -10.80 5.94
CA PHE A 68 -6.27 -10.86 4.73
C PHE A 68 -5.22 -11.95 4.87
N PRO A 69 -4.87 -12.69 3.83
CA PRO A 69 -3.89 -13.77 3.94
C PRO A 69 -2.53 -13.29 4.42
N ASN A 70 -2.00 -13.92 5.47
CA ASN A 70 -0.76 -13.51 6.12
C ASN A 70 0.50 -13.75 5.28
N HIS A 71 0.44 -14.70 4.34
CA HIS A 71 1.60 -15.06 3.52
C HIS A 71 1.18 -15.31 2.08
N PHE A 72 1.83 -14.61 1.16
CA PHE A 72 1.70 -14.85 -0.26
C PHE A 72 2.83 -15.73 -0.78
N GLY A 73 2.48 -16.73 -1.53
CA GLY A 73 3.40 -17.56 -2.29
C GLY A 73 2.83 -17.81 -3.68
N PHE A 74 3.51 -18.59 -4.50
CA PHE A 74 3.01 -19.00 -5.83
C PHE A 74 1.94 -20.11 -5.77
N LYS A 75 1.18 -20.21 -4.68
CA LYS A 75 0.05 -21.14 -4.59
C LYS A 75 -1.10 -20.68 -5.49
N LYS A 76 -1.83 -21.61 -6.10
CA LYS A 76 -2.95 -21.30 -7.03
C LYS A 76 -3.97 -20.34 -6.40
N ASN A 77 -4.33 -20.55 -5.13
CA ASN A 77 -5.28 -19.68 -4.40
C ASN A 77 -4.81 -18.22 -4.30
N HIS A 78 -3.49 -18.00 -4.25
CA HIS A 78 -2.94 -16.65 -4.17
C HIS A 78 -3.00 -15.90 -5.52
N LEU A 79 -3.09 -16.63 -6.63
CA LEU A 79 -3.24 -16.03 -7.96
C LEU A 79 -4.62 -15.39 -8.15
N PHE A 80 -5.64 -15.94 -7.51
CA PHE A 80 -7.02 -15.43 -7.57
C PHE A 80 -7.36 -14.43 -6.47
N LEU A 81 -6.52 -14.33 -5.47
CA LEU A 81 -6.72 -13.45 -4.31
C LEU A 81 -7.00 -12.00 -4.68
N SER A 82 -6.34 -11.50 -5.73
CA SER A 82 -6.54 -10.12 -6.20
C SER A 82 -7.99 -9.83 -6.62
N LYS A 83 -8.63 -10.81 -7.27
CA LYS A 83 -10.04 -10.70 -7.67
C LYS A 83 -10.98 -10.85 -6.48
N ASP A 84 -10.68 -11.77 -5.57
CA ASP A 84 -11.51 -12.02 -4.40
C ASP A 84 -11.41 -10.88 -3.38
N LEU A 85 -10.26 -10.20 -3.32
CA LEU A 85 -10.11 -9.02 -2.50
C LEU A 85 -11.03 -7.90 -3.00
N ILE A 86 -10.95 -7.58 -4.30
CA ILE A 86 -11.70 -6.42 -4.83
C ILE A 86 -13.21 -6.61 -4.70
N LYS A 87 -13.71 -7.85 -4.76
CA LYS A 87 -15.12 -8.16 -4.54
C LYS A 87 -15.66 -7.79 -3.15
N LYS A 88 -14.77 -7.54 -2.19
CA LYS A 88 -15.16 -7.11 -0.83
C LYS A 88 -15.44 -5.61 -0.73
N PHE A 89 -15.25 -4.87 -1.81
CA PHE A 89 -15.43 -3.43 -1.86
C PHE A 89 -16.48 -3.06 -2.91
N ASP A 90 -17.07 -1.88 -2.74
CA ASP A 90 -18.10 -1.30 -3.62
C ASP A 90 -17.48 -0.59 -4.84
N PHE A 91 -16.21 -0.86 -5.15
CA PHE A 91 -15.49 -0.27 -6.27
C PHE A 91 -14.66 -1.34 -7.01
N GLU A 92 -14.40 -1.11 -8.29
CA GLU A 92 -13.75 -2.10 -9.16
C GLU A 92 -12.21 -2.14 -9.03
N LYS A 93 -11.60 -1.04 -8.60
CA LYS A 93 -10.13 -0.91 -8.49
C LYS A 93 -9.74 0.15 -7.49
N PHE A 94 -8.58 -0.02 -6.89
CA PHE A 94 -7.93 1.04 -6.10
C PHE A 94 -7.39 2.14 -7.01
N ASP A 95 -7.46 3.40 -6.56
CA ASP A 95 -6.81 4.50 -7.27
C ASP A 95 -5.30 4.39 -7.17
N LEU A 96 -4.81 4.01 -5.99
CA LEU A 96 -3.39 3.84 -5.71
C LEU A 96 -3.15 2.64 -4.81
N ILE A 97 -2.13 1.85 -5.13
CA ILE A 97 -1.54 0.89 -4.21
C ILE A 97 -0.13 1.37 -3.85
N VAL A 98 0.12 1.55 -2.56
CA VAL A 98 1.44 1.77 -1.99
C VAL A 98 1.89 0.49 -1.30
N ASP A 99 2.84 -0.20 -1.89
CA ASP A 99 3.35 -1.48 -1.42
C ASP A 99 4.77 -1.31 -0.87
N ASN A 100 4.94 -1.49 0.44
CA ASN A 100 6.24 -1.44 1.11
C ASN A 100 7.04 -2.74 0.97
N GLN A 101 6.74 -3.56 -0.02
CA GLN A 101 7.36 -4.87 -0.21
C GLN A 101 8.63 -4.80 -1.04
N THR A 102 9.68 -5.49 -0.57
CA THR A 102 10.94 -5.66 -1.31
C THR A 102 11.04 -7.03 -2.00
N ARG A 103 10.27 -8.02 -1.52
CA ARG A 103 10.29 -9.39 -2.08
C ARG A 103 9.44 -9.46 -3.34
N PHE A 104 10.07 -9.76 -4.46
CA PHE A 104 9.43 -9.82 -5.78
C PHE A 104 8.15 -10.66 -5.82
N LYS A 105 8.16 -11.88 -5.28
CA LYS A 105 6.99 -12.77 -5.30
C LYS A 105 5.74 -12.14 -4.67
N ASN A 106 5.93 -11.40 -3.58
CA ASN A 106 4.82 -10.76 -2.87
C ASN A 106 4.35 -9.50 -3.61
N ALA A 107 5.29 -8.65 -4.04
CA ALA A 107 4.99 -7.46 -4.84
C ALA A 107 4.26 -7.83 -6.14
N TRP A 108 4.65 -8.95 -6.77
CA TRP A 108 3.99 -9.45 -7.98
C TRP A 108 2.53 -9.84 -7.73
N VAL A 109 2.23 -10.46 -6.59
CA VAL A 109 0.85 -10.80 -6.19
C VAL A 109 0.04 -9.53 -5.93
N TYR A 110 0.60 -8.58 -5.18
CA TYR A 110 -0.08 -7.32 -4.86
C TYR A 110 -0.32 -6.46 -6.10
N LYS A 111 0.63 -6.43 -7.05
CA LYS A 111 0.46 -5.73 -8.32
C LYS A 111 -0.70 -6.26 -9.17
N ARG A 112 -1.18 -7.48 -8.93
CA ARG A 112 -2.35 -8.05 -9.61
C ARG A 112 -3.69 -7.56 -9.04
N ILE A 113 -3.70 -6.96 -7.86
CA ILE A 113 -4.90 -6.31 -7.32
C ILE A 113 -5.27 -5.18 -8.29
N PRO A 114 -6.53 -5.05 -8.74
CA PRO A 114 -6.94 -4.00 -9.66
C PRO A 114 -6.61 -2.61 -9.12
N HIS A 115 -5.88 -1.82 -9.91
CA HIS A 115 -5.43 -0.49 -9.52
C HIS A 115 -5.19 0.43 -10.72
N LYS A 116 -5.23 1.75 -10.46
CA LYS A 116 -4.82 2.78 -11.42
C LYS A 116 -3.30 3.02 -11.33
N TYR A 117 -2.81 3.27 -10.11
CA TYR A 117 -1.40 3.51 -9.81
C TYR A 117 -0.85 2.48 -8.83
N TYR A 118 0.41 2.08 -9.00
CA TYR A 118 1.10 1.14 -8.12
C TYR A 118 2.53 1.64 -7.84
N VAL A 119 2.90 1.74 -6.57
CA VAL A 119 4.22 2.16 -6.11
C VAL A 119 4.80 1.11 -5.18
N SER A 120 5.98 0.60 -5.51
CA SER A 120 6.71 -0.38 -4.71
C SER A 120 8.22 -0.19 -4.86
N PRO A 121 9.02 -0.33 -3.78
CA PRO A 121 10.47 -0.34 -3.86
C PRO A 121 11.04 -1.62 -4.52
N CYS A 122 10.20 -2.60 -4.77
CA CYS A 122 10.60 -3.87 -5.33
C CYS A 122 11.31 -3.69 -6.68
N LEU A 123 12.44 -4.41 -6.88
CA LEU A 123 13.28 -4.32 -8.06
C LEU A 123 13.67 -2.88 -8.44
N ASN A 124 14.03 -2.06 -7.44
CA ASN A 124 14.36 -0.64 -7.66
C ASN A 124 13.26 0.12 -8.41
N TYR A 125 11.99 -0.10 -8.02
CA TYR A 125 10.81 0.56 -8.59
C TYR A 125 10.41 0.14 -10.01
N LEU A 126 11.02 -0.90 -10.58
CA LEU A 126 10.60 -1.46 -11.87
C LEU A 126 9.16 -1.99 -11.88
N MET A 127 8.61 -2.27 -10.68
CA MET A 127 7.23 -2.71 -10.53
C MET A 127 6.20 -1.56 -10.58
N ASN A 128 6.62 -0.30 -10.54
CA ASN A 128 5.71 0.84 -10.52
C ASN A 128 4.83 0.93 -11.77
N LYS A 129 3.65 1.52 -11.61
CA LYS A 129 2.73 1.84 -12.70
C LYS A 129 2.18 3.27 -12.52
N PRO A 130 2.43 4.20 -13.44
CA PRO A 130 3.35 4.07 -14.59
C PRO A 130 4.79 3.86 -14.14
N LEU A 131 5.59 3.22 -15.00
CA LEU A 131 7.01 3.06 -14.73
C LEU A 131 7.71 4.41 -14.81
N LYS A 132 8.29 4.86 -13.70
CA LYS A 132 9.17 6.03 -13.64
C LYS A 132 10.39 5.69 -12.80
N LEU A 133 11.56 5.91 -13.38
CA LEU A 133 12.82 5.71 -12.68
C LEU A 133 12.99 6.80 -11.62
N LEU A 134 13.12 6.37 -10.37
CA LEU A 134 13.40 7.26 -9.24
C LEU A 134 14.91 7.22 -8.92
N LYS A 135 15.44 8.37 -8.49
CA LYS A 135 16.78 8.38 -7.89
C LYS A 135 16.76 7.52 -6.63
N LYS A 136 17.88 6.84 -6.37
CA LYS A 136 18.05 5.99 -5.20
C LYS A 136 18.15 6.87 -3.94
N GLU A 137 17.08 6.92 -3.18
CA GLU A 137 16.97 7.62 -1.90
C GLU A 137 17.00 6.59 -0.77
N ASN A 138 17.53 6.93 0.38
CA ASN A 138 17.68 5.98 1.48
C ASN A 138 16.37 5.67 2.23
N GLN A 139 15.39 6.56 2.18
CA GLN A 139 14.12 6.40 2.89
C GLN A 139 12.94 6.15 1.95
N PHE A 140 12.16 5.11 2.23
CA PHE A 140 10.98 4.75 1.42
C PHE A 140 9.97 5.88 1.30
N ALA A 141 9.66 6.57 2.40
CA ALA A 141 8.73 7.69 2.41
C ALA A 141 9.13 8.79 1.41
N ILE A 142 10.42 9.18 1.39
CA ILE A 142 10.96 10.18 0.46
C ILE A 142 10.82 9.72 -0.98
N ARG A 143 11.06 8.44 -1.26
CA ARG A 143 10.92 7.89 -2.61
C ARG A 143 9.49 7.89 -3.10
N VAL A 144 8.53 7.55 -2.24
CA VAL A 144 7.11 7.58 -2.56
C VAL A 144 6.68 9.02 -2.87
N VAL A 145 7.09 9.98 -2.03
CA VAL A 145 6.84 11.41 -2.26
C VAL A 145 7.43 11.87 -3.58
N ASN A 146 8.70 11.54 -3.85
CA ASN A 146 9.37 11.91 -5.10
C ASN A 146 8.73 11.26 -6.33
N TYR A 147 8.16 10.07 -6.18
CA TYR A 147 7.37 9.45 -7.24
C TYR A 147 6.13 10.28 -7.58
N PHE A 148 5.40 10.73 -6.57
CA PHE A 148 4.21 11.55 -6.76
C PHE A 148 4.53 12.92 -7.37
N ASN A 149 5.64 13.55 -6.98
CA ASN A 149 6.05 14.84 -7.53
C ASN A 149 6.47 14.78 -9.02
N LYS A 150 6.67 13.58 -9.57
CA LYS A 150 7.09 13.36 -10.97
C LYS A 150 5.96 12.90 -11.89
N ILE A 151 4.81 12.57 -11.34
CA ILE A 151 3.63 12.15 -12.10
C ILE A 151 2.70 13.34 -12.34
#